data_65c9167ebe0a2a32d0cd666d0894b09f
#
_entry.id   65c9167ebe0a2a32d0cd666d0894b09f
#
_cell.length_a   1.000
_cell.length_b   1.000
_cell.length_c   1.000
_cell.angle_alpha   90.00
_cell.angle_beta   90.00
_cell.angle_gamma   90.00
#
_symmetry.space_group_name_H-M   'P 1'
#
loop_
_entity.id
_entity.type
_entity.pdbx_description
1 polymer ?
#
loop_
_entity_poly.entity_id
_entity_poly.type
_entity_poly.pdbx_seq_one_letter_code
_entity_poly.pdbx_strand_id
1 'polypeptide(L)'
;MTIPYRTQRVLKRILGVLAVIAVVLAVVSACWFLWLQRYIVYTADGKVRLDFDLPPMGGGQLAVPPENPDIPIRFDQEDQMTGSTELTQLLGYYVEKTDLQDIDQVIAQIQALPPETAVMVDVKGIKGDFYYSSTVSSKRNSSINAEKMDELIAYLQRTNRYAIARIPALRDYDYGLNHVPDGVHHSSGGYLYMDDDGCYWLHPASQGTMSYLTQIIMELKGLGFDEVVLDDFQFPETTKILVNGDKAELLSNAAKVLMSACATDRFAVSFLKSAEFTMPEGRTRMYVEGMDALQAATFAPTSGVPDTAINLVFLTELHDTRFDVFSVMRPLSGAH
;
A
#
# COMPACT_ATOMS: atom_id res chain seq x y z
N MET A 1 52.16 39.66 -34.52
CA MET A 1 52.08 40.70 -33.48
C MET A 1 52.07 39.99 -32.10
N THR A 2 53.16 40.08 -31.39
CA THR A 2 53.27 39.50 -30.04
C THR A 2 52.79 40.50 -29.01
N ILE A 3 51.76 40.15 -28.27
CA ILE A 3 51.17 40.99 -27.22
C ILE A 3 52.21 41.17 -26.10
N PRO A 4 52.50 42.41 -25.65
CA PRO A 4 53.50 42.66 -24.62
C PRO A 4 53.13 41.98 -23.30
N TYR A 5 54.13 41.44 -22.59
CA TYR A 5 53.98 40.62 -21.39
C TYR A 5 53.16 41.28 -20.25
N ARG A 6 53.22 42.62 -20.16
CA ARG A 6 52.38 43.37 -19.18
C ARG A 6 50.87 43.27 -19.55
N THR A 7 50.54 43.35 -20.80
CA THR A 7 49.16 43.26 -21.29
C THR A 7 48.58 41.82 -21.10
N GLN A 8 49.39 40.81 -21.28
CA GLN A 8 48.99 39.42 -21.00
C GLN A 8 48.68 39.19 -19.53
N ARG A 9 49.45 39.79 -18.60
CA ARG A 9 49.18 39.69 -17.14
C ARG A 9 47.86 40.36 -16.74
N VAL A 10 47.59 41.53 -17.31
CA VAL A 10 46.37 42.27 -17.04
C VAL A 10 45.18 41.48 -17.61
N LEU A 11 45.30 41.00 -18.83
CA LEU A 11 44.24 40.19 -19.50
C LEU A 11 43.90 38.92 -18.71
N LYS A 12 44.92 38.18 -18.22
CA LYS A 12 44.71 36.99 -17.36
C LYS A 12 43.99 37.33 -16.05
N ARG A 13 44.30 38.49 -15.42
CA ARG A 13 43.61 38.94 -14.21
C ARG A 13 42.14 39.32 -14.51
N ILE A 14 41.89 40.03 -15.60
CA ILE A 14 40.52 40.38 -16.04
C ILE A 14 39.73 39.12 -16.37
N LEU A 15 40.32 38.17 -17.07
CA LEU A 15 39.68 36.90 -17.38
C LEU A 15 39.35 36.08 -16.10
N GLY A 16 40.26 36.06 -15.14
CA GLY A 16 40.05 35.42 -13.85
C GLY A 16 38.88 36.04 -13.07
N VAL A 17 38.81 37.38 -13.03
CA VAL A 17 37.72 38.11 -12.36
C VAL A 17 36.39 37.83 -13.09
N LEU A 18 36.35 37.84 -14.41
CA LEU A 18 35.14 37.52 -15.19
C LEU A 18 34.68 36.07 -14.97
N ALA A 19 35.62 35.12 -14.86
CA ALA A 19 35.29 33.72 -14.56
C ALA A 19 34.68 33.58 -13.15
N VAL A 20 35.21 34.28 -12.15
CA VAL A 20 34.61 34.26 -10.80
C VAL A 20 33.21 34.88 -10.80
N ILE A 21 33.02 36.00 -11.49
CA ILE A 21 31.69 36.64 -11.60
C ILE A 21 30.70 35.68 -12.29
N ALA A 22 31.12 34.99 -13.36
CA ALA A 22 30.26 34.02 -14.06
C ALA A 22 29.86 32.84 -13.14
N VAL A 23 30.77 32.32 -12.34
CA VAL A 23 30.47 31.26 -11.38
C VAL A 23 29.51 31.75 -10.30
N VAL A 24 29.71 32.95 -9.74
CA VAL A 24 28.81 33.51 -8.74
C VAL A 24 27.40 33.71 -9.33
N LEU A 25 27.28 34.23 -10.55
CA LEU A 25 26.00 34.40 -11.22
C LEU A 25 25.31 33.05 -11.48
N ALA A 26 26.07 32.01 -11.85
CA ALA A 26 25.52 30.67 -12.05
C ALA A 26 24.97 30.07 -10.74
N VAL A 27 25.70 30.22 -9.65
CA VAL A 27 25.26 29.77 -8.31
C VAL A 27 24.01 30.52 -7.85
N VAL A 28 23.99 31.85 -8.00
CA VAL A 28 22.81 32.66 -7.62
C VAL A 28 21.61 32.28 -8.48
N SER A 29 21.79 32.08 -9.78
CA SER A 29 20.71 31.63 -10.68
C SER A 29 20.17 30.25 -10.32
N ALA A 30 21.07 29.30 -9.95
CA ALA A 30 20.67 27.97 -9.50
C ALA A 30 19.90 28.03 -8.19
N CYS A 31 20.36 28.80 -7.21
CA CYS A 31 19.66 28.99 -5.94
C CYS A 31 18.28 29.65 -6.16
N TRP A 32 18.21 30.64 -7.04
CA TRP A 32 16.93 31.28 -7.37
C TRP A 32 15.99 30.31 -8.08
N PHE A 33 16.47 29.52 -9.01
CA PHE A 33 15.67 28.52 -9.70
C PHE A 33 15.11 27.47 -8.71
N LEU A 34 15.94 26.95 -7.79
CA LEU A 34 15.51 26.04 -6.74
C LEU A 34 14.49 26.69 -5.78
N TRP A 35 14.65 27.98 -5.51
CA TRP A 35 13.68 28.72 -4.70
C TRP A 35 12.35 28.93 -5.46
N LEU A 36 12.40 29.20 -6.75
CA LEU A 36 11.21 29.40 -7.60
C LEU A 36 10.39 28.10 -7.76
N GLN A 37 11.05 26.93 -7.75
CA GLN A 37 10.37 25.63 -7.84
C GLN A 37 9.34 25.41 -6.72
N ARG A 38 9.48 26.09 -5.58
CA ARG A 38 8.52 26.00 -4.47
C ARG A 38 7.16 26.63 -4.75
N TYR A 39 7.06 27.44 -5.78
CA TYR A 39 5.85 28.17 -6.16
C TYR A 39 5.25 27.70 -7.49
N ILE A 40 5.75 26.60 -8.03
CA ILE A 40 5.23 26.00 -9.27
C ILE A 40 4.01 25.17 -8.91
N VAL A 41 2.86 25.54 -9.47
CA VAL A 41 1.61 24.78 -9.41
C VAL A 41 1.28 24.24 -10.79
N TYR A 42 1.05 22.93 -10.86
CA TYR A 42 0.59 22.26 -12.07
C TYR A 42 -0.93 22.27 -12.06
N THR A 43 -1.53 22.93 -13.06
CA THR A 43 -2.98 22.94 -13.23
C THR A 43 -3.45 21.69 -13.98
N ALA A 44 -4.70 21.27 -13.77
CA ALA A 44 -5.31 20.12 -14.43
C ALA A 44 -5.24 20.15 -15.97
N ASP A 45 -5.08 21.34 -16.56
CA ASP A 45 -4.93 21.55 -18.00
C ASP A 45 -3.51 21.33 -18.52
N GLY A 46 -2.59 20.81 -17.69
CA GLY A 46 -1.18 20.62 -18.04
C GLY A 46 -0.38 21.92 -18.18
N LYS A 47 -0.90 23.05 -17.72
CA LYS A 47 -0.20 24.34 -17.70
C LYS A 47 0.52 24.54 -16.38
N VAL A 48 1.68 25.17 -16.45
CA VAL A 48 2.47 25.55 -15.28
C VAL A 48 2.15 27.00 -14.92
N ARG A 49 1.74 27.23 -13.67
CA ARG A 49 1.51 28.57 -13.11
C ARG A 49 2.41 28.79 -11.90
N LEU A 50 2.96 29.98 -11.76
CA LEU A 50 3.66 30.41 -10.56
C LEU A 50 2.64 31.10 -9.64
N ASP A 51 2.46 30.58 -8.45
CA ASP A 51 1.57 31.14 -7.44
C ASP A 51 2.38 31.48 -6.17
N PHE A 52 2.54 32.77 -5.92
CA PHE A 52 3.30 33.32 -4.80
C PHE A 52 2.48 33.51 -3.53
N ASP A 53 1.17 33.32 -3.59
CA ASP A 53 0.25 33.49 -2.47
C ASP A 53 0.12 32.20 -1.65
N LEU A 54 0.68 31.06 -2.17
CA LEU A 54 0.76 29.82 -1.42
C LEU A 54 1.89 29.86 -0.40
N PRO A 55 1.66 29.42 0.85
CA PRO A 55 2.73 29.27 1.81
C PRO A 55 3.78 28.28 1.28
N PRO A 56 5.08 28.53 1.47
CA PRO A 56 6.14 27.68 0.95
C PRO A 56 5.93 26.26 1.50
N MET A 57 5.85 25.24 0.60
CA MET A 57 5.72 23.84 0.98
C MET A 57 6.88 23.42 1.86
N GLY A 58 6.63 23.31 3.15
CA GLY A 58 7.61 23.00 4.18
C GLY A 58 7.04 22.90 5.57
N GLY A 59 5.73 22.73 5.72
CA GLY A 59 5.07 22.55 7.01
C GLY A 59 3.64 22.08 6.78
N GLY A 60 3.38 20.81 7.08
CA GLY A 60 2.15 20.10 6.81
C GLY A 60 0.89 20.83 7.20
N GLN A 61 0.20 21.33 6.22
CA GLN A 61 -1.25 21.43 6.19
C GLN A 61 -1.66 21.07 4.77
N LEU A 62 -2.37 19.96 4.65
CA LEU A 62 -3.09 19.61 3.44
C LEU A 62 -4.01 20.79 3.12
N ALA A 63 -3.74 21.49 2.02
CA ALA A 63 -4.68 22.46 1.48
C ALA A 63 -5.96 21.67 1.13
N VAL A 64 -7.03 21.94 1.85
CA VAL A 64 -8.38 21.53 1.47
C VAL A 64 -8.62 22.09 0.06
N PRO A 65 -8.95 21.25 -0.94
CA PRO A 65 -9.30 21.76 -2.27
C PRO A 65 -10.46 22.77 -2.11
N PRO A 66 -10.48 23.87 -2.85
CA PRO A 66 -11.63 24.77 -2.83
C PRO A 66 -12.88 23.98 -3.21
N GLU A 67 -13.89 24.02 -2.37
CA GLU A 67 -15.22 23.51 -2.65
C GLU A 67 -15.68 24.08 -4.00
N ASN A 68 -15.76 23.22 -4.99
CA ASN A 68 -16.30 23.62 -6.30
C ASN A 68 -17.83 23.46 -6.21
N PRO A 69 -18.62 24.55 -6.18
CA PRO A 69 -20.05 24.48 -5.81
C PRO A 69 -20.95 23.91 -6.88
N ASP A 70 -20.44 23.48 -8.07
CA ASP A 70 -21.28 23.17 -9.21
C ASP A 70 -20.98 21.86 -9.95
N ILE A 71 -20.40 20.88 -9.28
CA ILE A 71 -20.52 19.50 -9.76
C ILE A 71 -21.50 18.81 -8.82
N PRO A 72 -22.75 18.57 -9.20
CA PRO A 72 -23.60 17.67 -8.46
C PRO A 72 -22.98 16.29 -8.58
N ILE A 73 -22.19 15.88 -7.59
CA ILE A 73 -21.90 14.47 -7.38
C ILE A 73 -23.27 13.89 -7.03
N ARG A 74 -23.97 13.39 -8.04
CA ARG A 74 -25.12 12.55 -7.85
C ARG A 74 -24.59 11.26 -7.22
N PHE A 75 -24.69 11.20 -5.91
CA PHE A 75 -24.85 9.93 -5.22
C PHE A 75 -26.28 9.42 -5.50
N ASP A 76 -26.60 9.23 -6.77
CA ASP A 76 -27.72 8.43 -7.16
C ASP A 76 -27.19 7.02 -7.28
N GLN A 77 -27.22 6.36 -6.18
CA GLN A 77 -27.67 5.01 -5.92
C GLN A 77 -27.17 4.63 -4.53
N GLU A 78 -27.99 4.88 -3.52
CA GLU A 78 -28.19 3.89 -2.47
C GLU A 78 -28.73 2.63 -3.16
N ASP A 79 -27.93 2.03 -4.04
CA ASP A 79 -28.18 0.68 -4.47
C ASP A 79 -27.96 -0.19 -3.24
N GLN A 80 -29.02 -0.86 -2.91
CA GLN A 80 -29.18 -1.91 -1.93
C GLN A 80 -27.99 -2.89 -1.97
N MET A 81 -26.83 -2.47 -1.48
CA MET A 81 -25.83 -3.41 -1.03
C MET A 81 -26.37 -4.01 0.28
N THR A 82 -26.98 -5.16 0.15
CA THR A 82 -27.49 -5.98 1.25
C THR A 82 -26.37 -6.60 2.09
N GLY A 83 -25.22 -5.95 2.17
CA GLY A 83 -24.12 -6.33 3.06
C GLY A 83 -24.46 -5.97 4.50
N SER A 84 -24.41 -6.95 5.40
CA SER A 84 -24.50 -6.71 6.85
C SER A 84 -23.44 -5.70 7.29
N THR A 85 -23.83 -4.74 8.12
CA THR A 85 -22.90 -3.81 8.77
C THR A 85 -22.03 -4.51 9.82
N GLU A 86 -22.39 -5.72 10.22
CA GLU A 86 -21.62 -6.53 11.19
C GLU A 86 -20.80 -7.60 10.46
N LEU A 87 -19.59 -7.86 10.97
CA LEU A 87 -18.79 -9.00 10.53
C LEU A 87 -19.48 -10.28 11.00
N THR A 88 -19.50 -11.30 10.13
CA THR A 88 -20.02 -12.64 10.43
C THR A 88 -18.87 -13.65 10.34
N GLN A 89 -19.10 -14.86 10.83
CA GLN A 89 -18.15 -15.95 10.66
C GLN A 89 -17.87 -16.13 9.16
N LEU A 90 -16.59 -16.15 8.80
CA LEU A 90 -16.12 -16.20 7.42
C LEU A 90 -15.81 -17.64 7.03
N LEU A 91 -16.45 -18.12 5.97
CA LEU A 91 -16.13 -19.38 5.32
C LEU A 91 -15.84 -19.10 3.85
N GLY A 92 -14.66 -19.49 3.38
CA GLY A 92 -14.29 -19.15 2.01
C GLY A 92 -13.01 -19.81 1.51
N TYR A 93 -12.61 -19.33 0.36
CA TYR A 93 -11.39 -19.79 -0.30
C TYR A 93 -10.47 -18.63 -0.66
N TYR A 94 -9.18 -18.87 -0.64
CA TYR A 94 -8.19 -17.93 -1.13
C TYR A 94 -7.57 -18.43 -2.44
N VAL A 95 -7.35 -17.49 -3.34
CA VAL A 95 -6.72 -17.69 -4.65
C VAL A 95 -5.29 -17.25 -4.55
N GLU A 96 -4.37 -18.19 -4.73
CA GLU A 96 -2.95 -17.89 -4.72
C GLU A 96 -2.48 -17.27 -6.04
N LYS A 97 -1.34 -16.59 -6.01
CA LYS A 97 -0.72 -16.03 -7.21
C LYS A 97 -0.52 -17.06 -8.33
N THR A 98 -0.22 -18.31 -7.97
CA THR A 98 -0.03 -19.41 -8.92
C THR A 98 -1.30 -19.74 -9.69
N ASP A 99 -2.46 -19.68 -9.05
CA ASP A 99 -3.76 -19.94 -9.66
C ASP A 99 -4.15 -18.83 -10.64
N LEU A 100 -3.70 -17.59 -10.38
CA LEU A 100 -3.96 -16.42 -11.24
C LEU A 100 -3.27 -16.48 -12.61
N GLN A 101 -2.48 -17.50 -12.90
CA GLN A 101 -1.98 -17.75 -14.25
C GLN A 101 -3.08 -18.25 -15.21
N ASP A 102 -4.15 -18.86 -14.67
CA ASP A 102 -5.35 -19.26 -15.43
C ASP A 102 -6.61 -18.70 -14.74
N ILE A 103 -6.86 -17.42 -14.93
CA ILE A 103 -7.99 -16.71 -14.30
C ILE A 103 -9.35 -17.25 -14.80
N ASP A 104 -9.43 -17.74 -16.03
CA ASP A 104 -10.68 -18.32 -16.55
C ASP A 104 -11.02 -19.61 -15.78
N GLN A 105 -10.04 -20.42 -15.42
CA GLN A 105 -10.23 -21.57 -14.54
C GLN A 105 -10.64 -21.14 -13.12
N VAL A 106 -9.99 -20.11 -12.56
CA VAL A 106 -10.35 -19.54 -11.24
C VAL A 106 -11.82 -19.09 -11.24
N ILE A 107 -12.27 -18.35 -12.25
CA ILE A 107 -13.67 -17.92 -12.37
C ILE A 107 -14.61 -19.14 -12.42
N ALA A 108 -14.29 -20.17 -13.19
CA ALA A 108 -15.10 -21.37 -13.29
C ALA A 108 -15.20 -22.13 -11.95
N GLN A 109 -14.10 -22.22 -11.19
CA GLN A 109 -14.11 -22.82 -9.85
C GLN A 109 -14.96 -22.00 -8.88
N ILE A 110 -14.81 -20.67 -8.86
CA ILE A 110 -15.62 -19.79 -8.01
C ILE A 110 -17.12 -19.90 -8.37
N GLN A 111 -17.47 -20.06 -9.64
CA GLN A 111 -18.85 -20.25 -10.09
C GLN A 111 -19.47 -21.52 -9.51
N ALA A 112 -18.70 -22.56 -9.28
CA ALA A 112 -19.16 -23.82 -8.71
C ALA A 112 -19.40 -23.75 -7.18
N LEU A 113 -18.86 -22.74 -6.49
CA LEU A 113 -19.03 -22.56 -5.05
C LEU A 113 -20.41 -21.99 -4.69
N PRO A 114 -20.93 -22.29 -3.48
CA PRO A 114 -22.13 -21.64 -2.95
C PRO A 114 -22.03 -20.10 -3.02
N PRO A 115 -23.14 -19.38 -3.26
CA PRO A 115 -23.11 -17.92 -3.44
C PRO A 115 -22.55 -17.13 -2.25
N GLU A 116 -22.78 -17.63 -1.03
CA GLU A 116 -22.33 -17.02 0.24
C GLU A 116 -20.83 -17.23 0.55
N THR A 117 -20.13 -18.02 -0.25
CA THR A 117 -18.71 -18.32 -0.04
C THR A 117 -17.87 -17.08 -0.27
N ALA A 118 -17.08 -16.69 0.72
CA ALA A 118 -16.12 -15.61 0.60
C ALA A 118 -14.93 -15.99 -0.29
N VAL A 119 -14.39 -15.02 -1.01
CA VAL A 119 -13.22 -15.23 -1.89
C VAL A 119 -12.16 -14.18 -1.60
N MET A 120 -10.96 -14.62 -1.22
CA MET A 120 -9.79 -13.78 -1.07
C MET A 120 -8.87 -13.96 -2.27
N VAL A 121 -8.36 -12.86 -2.80
CA VAL A 121 -7.50 -12.85 -3.99
C VAL A 121 -6.27 -11.99 -3.75
N ASP A 122 -5.10 -12.50 -4.13
CA ASP A 122 -3.89 -11.69 -4.19
C ASP A 122 -4.01 -10.68 -5.34
N VAL A 123 -3.80 -9.41 -5.04
CA VAL A 123 -3.96 -8.33 -6.04
C VAL A 123 -2.67 -7.55 -6.30
N LYS A 124 -1.62 -7.82 -5.52
CA LYS A 124 -0.32 -7.15 -5.61
C LYS A 124 0.81 -8.07 -5.15
N GLY A 125 1.99 -7.94 -5.74
CA GLY A 125 3.19 -8.67 -5.34
C GLY A 125 4.20 -7.83 -4.55
N ILE A 126 5.13 -8.52 -3.87
CA ILE A 126 6.22 -7.89 -3.10
C ILE A 126 7.20 -7.08 -3.98
N LYS A 127 7.19 -7.29 -5.30
CA LYS A 127 8.00 -6.51 -6.24
C LYS A 127 7.36 -5.16 -6.61
N GLY A 128 6.22 -4.79 -5.98
CA GLY A 128 5.47 -3.59 -6.26
C GLY A 128 4.63 -3.67 -7.54
N ASP A 129 4.44 -4.86 -8.06
CA ASP A 129 3.68 -5.16 -9.26
C ASP A 129 2.22 -5.46 -8.92
N PHE A 130 1.32 -4.76 -9.58
CA PHE A 130 -0.12 -4.96 -9.44
C PHE A 130 -0.60 -6.02 -10.44
N TYR A 131 -1.56 -6.83 -10.01
CA TYR A 131 -2.12 -7.91 -10.83
C TYR A 131 -3.34 -7.46 -11.63
N TYR A 132 -3.90 -6.28 -11.32
CA TYR A 132 -5.03 -5.62 -11.98
C TYR A 132 -4.64 -4.24 -12.53
N SER A 133 -5.54 -3.56 -13.24
CA SER A 133 -5.31 -2.24 -13.84
C SER A 133 -5.37 -1.12 -12.80
N SER A 134 -4.42 -1.11 -11.86
CA SER A 134 -4.33 -0.09 -10.81
C SER A 134 -4.03 1.30 -11.37
N THR A 135 -4.57 2.33 -10.74
CA THR A 135 -4.25 3.74 -11.00
C THR A 135 -3.13 4.27 -10.10
N VAL A 136 -2.83 3.56 -8.99
CA VAL A 136 -1.78 3.95 -8.03
C VAL A 136 -0.38 3.77 -8.63
N SER A 137 -0.18 2.73 -9.43
CA SER A 137 1.08 2.48 -10.13
C SER A 137 0.83 1.90 -11.51
N SER A 138 1.68 2.22 -12.46
CA SER A 138 1.68 1.60 -13.81
C SER A 138 2.37 0.24 -13.86
N LYS A 139 3.05 -0.17 -12.78
CA LYS A 139 3.79 -1.44 -12.77
C LYS A 139 2.83 -2.62 -12.66
N ARG A 140 2.89 -3.49 -13.66
CA ARG A 140 2.06 -4.70 -13.76
C ARG A 140 2.91 -5.93 -13.62
N ASN A 141 2.30 -7.00 -13.12
CA ASN A 141 2.93 -8.31 -13.11
C ASN A 141 3.03 -8.84 -14.56
N SER A 142 4.17 -9.44 -14.90
CA SER A 142 4.41 -9.96 -16.25
C SER A 142 3.78 -11.34 -16.52
N SER A 143 3.41 -12.07 -15.45
CA SER A 143 2.88 -13.43 -15.53
C SER A 143 1.38 -13.51 -15.36
N ILE A 144 0.74 -12.42 -14.88
CA ILE A 144 -0.70 -12.33 -14.64
C ILE A 144 -1.28 -11.31 -15.62
N ASN A 145 -2.34 -11.71 -16.31
CA ASN A 145 -3.05 -10.82 -17.22
C ASN A 145 -3.95 -9.87 -16.44
N ALA A 146 -3.59 -8.57 -16.42
CA ALA A 146 -4.31 -7.55 -15.65
C ALA A 146 -5.76 -7.36 -16.12
N GLU A 147 -6.03 -7.44 -17.45
CA GLU A 147 -7.40 -7.31 -18.00
C GLU A 147 -8.28 -8.47 -17.52
N LYS A 148 -7.75 -9.70 -17.50
CA LYS A 148 -8.46 -10.86 -16.94
C LYS A 148 -8.67 -10.75 -15.43
N MET A 149 -7.72 -10.16 -14.74
CA MET A 149 -7.87 -9.89 -13.30
C MET A 149 -8.98 -8.86 -13.04
N ASP A 150 -9.09 -7.82 -13.88
CA ASP A 150 -10.20 -6.87 -13.84
C ASP A 150 -11.55 -7.56 -14.11
N GLU A 151 -11.59 -8.53 -15.03
CA GLU A 151 -12.78 -9.37 -15.25
C GLU A 151 -13.17 -10.20 -14.02
N LEU A 152 -12.18 -10.80 -13.33
CA LEU A 152 -12.41 -11.55 -12.09
C LEU A 152 -12.96 -10.63 -10.99
N ILE A 153 -12.36 -9.46 -10.77
CA ILE A 153 -12.82 -8.46 -9.78
C ILE A 153 -14.27 -8.04 -10.10
N ALA A 154 -14.56 -7.72 -11.35
CA ALA A 154 -15.90 -7.37 -11.78
C ALA A 154 -16.90 -8.54 -11.64
N TYR A 155 -16.43 -9.78 -11.79
CA TYR A 155 -17.25 -10.96 -11.55
C TYR A 155 -17.62 -11.10 -10.07
N LEU A 156 -16.65 -10.99 -9.15
CA LEU A 156 -16.89 -11.04 -7.70
C LEU A 156 -17.92 -9.98 -7.27
N GLN A 157 -17.77 -8.76 -7.76
CA GLN A 157 -18.70 -7.66 -7.48
C GLN A 157 -20.12 -7.95 -7.97
N ARG A 158 -20.27 -8.42 -9.23
CA ARG A 158 -21.61 -8.73 -9.80
C ARG A 158 -22.32 -9.86 -9.10
N THR A 159 -21.59 -10.81 -8.54
CA THR A 159 -22.16 -11.97 -7.82
C THR A 159 -22.40 -11.70 -6.36
N ASN A 160 -22.12 -10.48 -5.89
CA ASN A 160 -22.30 -10.04 -4.50
C ASN A 160 -21.67 -10.99 -3.49
N ARG A 161 -20.52 -11.59 -3.84
CA ARG A 161 -19.71 -12.42 -2.95
C ARG A 161 -18.90 -11.51 -2.05
N TYR A 162 -18.67 -11.94 -0.81
CA TYR A 162 -17.76 -11.24 0.07
C TYR A 162 -16.33 -11.35 -0.50
N ALA A 163 -15.87 -10.28 -1.10
CA ALA A 163 -14.60 -10.21 -1.81
C ALA A 163 -13.51 -9.59 -0.96
N ILE A 164 -12.39 -10.28 -0.83
CA ILE A 164 -11.26 -9.89 0.01
C ILE A 164 -10.04 -9.71 -0.88
N ALA A 165 -9.39 -8.55 -0.81
CA ALA A 165 -8.11 -8.31 -1.46
C ALA A 165 -6.95 -8.54 -0.49
N ARG A 166 -5.93 -9.32 -0.86
CA ARG A 166 -4.70 -9.46 -0.08
C ARG A 166 -3.56 -8.72 -0.76
N ILE A 167 -2.82 -7.93 0.01
CA ILE A 167 -1.65 -7.18 -0.45
C ILE A 167 -0.50 -7.25 0.55
N PRO A 168 0.77 -7.36 0.09
CA PRO A 168 1.93 -7.09 0.94
C PRO A 168 1.94 -5.59 1.29
N ALA A 169 1.91 -5.29 2.59
CA ALA A 169 1.79 -3.91 3.07
C ALA A 169 3.12 -3.18 3.16
N LEU A 170 4.04 -3.72 3.97
CA LEU A 170 5.31 -3.05 4.26
C LEU A 170 6.49 -3.65 3.48
N ARG A 171 6.23 -4.52 2.52
CA ARG A 171 7.23 -5.14 1.67
C ARG A 171 6.98 -4.82 0.21
N ASP A 172 7.80 -3.92 -0.36
CA ASP A 172 7.61 -3.42 -1.72
C ASP A 172 8.94 -2.97 -2.33
N TYR A 173 9.39 -3.70 -3.35
CA TYR A 173 10.65 -3.39 -4.02
C TYR A 173 10.58 -2.07 -4.79
N ASP A 174 9.52 -1.89 -5.59
CA ASP A 174 9.43 -0.76 -6.52
C ASP A 174 9.21 0.56 -5.79
N TYR A 175 8.29 0.56 -4.82
CA TYR A 175 8.06 1.74 -4.01
C TYR A 175 9.30 2.10 -3.20
N GLY A 176 9.92 1.14 -2.51
CA GLY A 176 11.12 1.37 -1.72
C GLY A 176 12.30 1.91 -2.54
N LEU A 177 12.49 1.37 -3.76
CA LEU A 177 13.53 1.85 -4.67
C LEU A 177 13.34 3.33 -5.05
N ASN A 178 12.11 3.74 -5.30
CA ASN A 178 11.78 5.09 -5.78
C ASN A 178 11.52 6.10 -4.65
N HIS A 179 11.31 5.63 -3.40
CA HIS A 179 10.97 6.45 -2.23
C HIS A 179 11.86 6.11 -1.04
N VAL A 180 13.17 6.26 -1.21
CA VAL A 180 14.19 5.91 -0.21
C VAL A 180 13.91 6.45 1.20
N PRO A 181 13.41 7.69 1.39
CA PRO A 181 13.07 8.20 2.72
C PRO A 181 11.98 7.43 3.46
N ASP A 182 11.14 6.69 2.73
CA ASP A 182 10.00 5.94 3.27
C ASP A 182 10.36 4.49 3.63
N GLY A 183 11.57 4.05 3.28
CA GLY A 183 12.02 2.68 3.52
C GLY A 183 12.71 2.48 4.86
N VAL A 184 12.81 1.22 5.27
CA VAL A 184 13.61 0.80 6.42
C VAL A 184 15.09 0.80 6.05
N HIS A 185 15.88 1.57 6.78
CA HIS A 185 17.31 1.72 6.50
C HIS A 185 18.14 0.62 7.17
N HIS A 186 19.25 0.27 6.51
CA HIS A 186 20.24 -0.63 7.07
C HIS A 186 20.95 0.02 8.27
N SER A 187 21.29 -0.75 9.28
CA SER A 187 21.91 -0.27 10.54
C SER A 187 23.28 0.39 10.35
N SER A 188 24.00 0.08 9.27
CA SER A 188 25.24 0.80 8.92
C SER A 188 25.01 2.18 8.29
N GLY A 189 23.75 2.55 8.00
CA GLY A 189 23.36 3.83 7.42
C GLY A 189 23.58 3.92 5.91
N GLY A 190 22.98 4.93 5.30
CA GLY A 190 23.23 5.34 3.91
C GLY A 190 22.46 4.61 2.82
N TYR A 191 21.86 3.46 3.09
CA TYR A 191 21.06 2.69 2.13
C TYR A 191 19.90 1.94 2.79
N LEU A 192 18.92 1.53 1.99
CA LEU A 192 17.78 0.73 2.47
C LEU A 192 18.21 -0.71 2.75
N TYR A 193 17.53 -1.29 3.74
CA TYR A 193 17.63 -2.73 3.97
C TYR A 193 16.89 -3.48 2.86
N MET A 194 17.59 -4.46 2.27
CA MET A 194 17.06 -5.40 1.30
C MET A 194 17.10 -6.79 1.91
N ASP A 195 15.98 -7.51 1.83
CA ASP A 195 15.91 -8.90 2.32
C ASP A 195 16.49 -9.92 1.32
N ASP A 196 16.46 -11.20 1.70
CA ASP A 196 17.03 -12.28 0.90
C ASP A 196 16.26 -12.54 -0.41
N ASP A 197 14.98 -12.14 -0.48
CA ASP A 197 14.17 -12.17 -1.71
C ASP A 197 14.41 -10.94 -2.60
N GLY A 198 15.33 -10.07 -2.20
CA GLY A 198 15.68 -8.85 -2.90
C GLY A 198 14.54 -7.84 -2.91
N CYS A 199 13.85 -7.67 -1.79
CA CYS A 199 12.82 -6.66 -1.60
C CYS A 199 13.21 -5.63 -0.54
N TYR A 200 12.71 -4.41 -0.70
CA TYR A 200 12.80 -3.37 0.31
C TYR A 200 11.60 -3.45 1.25
N TRP A 201 11.82 -2.96 2.46
CA TRP A 201 10.80 -2.86 3.49
C TRP A 201 10.47 -1.39 3.74
N LEU A 202 9.19 -1.09 3.85
CA LEU A 202 8.69 0.26 4.08
C LEU A 202 8.57 0.54 5.58
N HIS A 203 8.85 1.78 5.98
CA HIS A 203 8.78 2.16 7.38
C HIS A 203 7.35 2.56 7.76
N PRO A 204 6.68 1.88 8.72
CA PRO A 204 5.28 2.14 9.05
C PRO A 204 5.00 3.53 9.64
N ALA A 205 6.00 4.21 10.18
CA ALA A 205 5.85 5.59 10.65
C ALA A 205 6.13 6.64 9.56
N SER A 206 6.49 6.24 8.33
CA SER A 206 6.65 7.20 7.24
C SER A 206 5.30 7.67 6.72
N GLN A 207 5.16 8.98 6.54
CA GLN A 207 3.96 9.56 5.95
C GLN A 207 3.77 9.11 4.49
N GLY A 208 4.86 8.96 3.73
CA GLY A 208 4.81 8.47 2.36
C GLY A 208 4.30 7.04 2.29
N THR A 209 4.80 6.13 3.15
CA THR A 209 4.30 4.75 3.27
C THR A 209 2.81 4.73 3.61
N MET A 210 2.36 5.51 4.59
CA MET A 210 0.95 5.54 5.00
C MET A 210 0.06 6.09 3.88
N SER A 211 0.50 7.13 3.18
CA SER A 211 -0.23 7.69 2.04
C SER A 211 -0.33 6.69 0.89
N TYR A 212 0.74 5.98 0.57
CA TYR A 212 0.77 4.95 -0.47
C TYR A 212 -0.19 3.79 -0.16
N LEU A 213 -0.13 3.25 1.06
CA LEU A 213 -1.05 2.18 1.48
C LEU A 213 -2.50 2.65 1.48
N THR A 214 -2.78 3.85 1.97
CA THR A 214 -4.12 4.43 1.95
C THR A 214 -4.66 4.53 0.53
N GLN A 215 -3.86 4.97 -0.45
CA GLN A 215 -4.28 5.06 -1.85
C GLN A 215 -4.65 3.67 -2.42
N ILE A 216 -3.82 2.64 -2.17
CA ILE A 216 -4.12 1.28 -2.61
C ILE A 216 -5.42 0.77 -1.98
N ILE A 217 -5.56 0.91 -0.65
CA ILE A 217 -6.75 0.43 0.08
C ILE A 217 -8.01 1.13 -0.43
N MET A 218 -7.95 2.44 -0.66
CA MET A 218 -9.10 3.20 -1.17
C MET A 218 -9.44 2.84 -2.62
N GLU A 219 -8.44 2.51 -3.45
CA GLU A 219 -8.67 1.99 -4.80
C GLU A 219 -9.37 0.64 -4.75
N LEU A 220 -8.90 -0.30 -3.92
CA LEU A 220 -9.53 -1.62 -3.76
C LEU A 220 -10.97 -1.52 -3.25
N LYS A 221 -11.22 -0.64 -2.30
CA LYS A 221 -12.58 -0.32 -1.84
C LYS A 221 -13.45 0.21 -2.99
N GLY A 222 -12.91 1.13 -3.81
CA GLY A 222 -13.60 1.65 -5.00
C GLY A 222 -13.88 0.61 -6.08
N LEU A 223 -13.08 -0.46 -6.15
CA LEU A 223 -13.28 -1.61 -7.02
C LEU A 223 -14.33 -2.60 -6.50
N GLY A 224 -14.88 -2.36 -5.30
CA GLY A 224 -15.96 -3.17 -4.73
C GLY A 224 -15.50 -4.36 -3.89
N PHE A 225 -14.28 -4.37 -3.39
CA PHE A 225 -13.90 -5.30 -2.34
C PHE A 225 -14.58 -4.91 -1.02
N ASP A 226 -14.91 -5.92 -0.20
CA ASP A 226 -15.51 -5.75 1.13
C ASP A 226 -14.44 -5.67 2.23
N GLU A 227 -13.26 -6.19 1.95
CA GLU A 227 -12.17 -6.27 2.91
C GLU A 227 -10.80 -6.23 2.21
N VAL A 228 -9.83 -5.61 2.85
CA VAL A 228 -8.41 -5.75 2.49
C VAL A 228 -7.65 -6.42 3.64
N VAL A 229 -6.83 -7.39 3.28
CA VAL A 229 -5.89 -8.05 4.21
C VAL A 229 -4.48 -7.53 3.93
N LEU A 230 -3.89 -6.93 4.95
CA LEU A 230 -2.53 -6.42 4.94
C LEU A 230 -1.58 -7.55 5.38
N ASP A 231 -0.92 -8.16 4.40
CA ASP A 231 0.16 -9.13 4.58
C ASP A 231 1.49 -8.41 4.75
N ASP A 232 2.53 -9.11 5.22
CA ASP A 232 3.85 -8.49 5.51
C ASP A 232 3.76 -7.20 6.36
N PHE A 233 2.75 -7.10 7.26
CA PHE A 233 2.58 -5.95 8.13
C PHE A 233 3.49 -6.07 9.35
N GLN A 234 4.81 -6.00 9.10
CA GLN A 234 5.84 -6.20 10.11
C GLN A 234 7.14 -5.47 9.74
N PHE A 235 8.05 -5.38 10.68
CA PHE A 235 9.46 -5.12 10.38
C PHE A 235 10.17 -6.44 10.02
N PRO A 236 11.21 -6.40 9.17
CA PRO A 236 12.00 -7.59 8.89
C PRO A 236 12.65 -8.14 10.16
N GLU A 237 12.69 -9.46 10.29
CA GLU A 237 13.30 -10.17 11.42
C GLU A 237 14.82 -10.20 11.27
N THR A 238 15.45 -9.08 11.57
CA THR A 238 16.90 -8.91 11.47
C THR A 238 17.41 -7.86 12.45
N THR A 239 18.67 -7.97 12.82
CA THR A 239 19.41 -6.92 13.55
C THR A 239 20.07 -5.90 12.64
N LYS A 240 19.99 -6.10 11.31
CA LYS A 240 20.66 -5.25 10.31
C LYS A 240 19.85 -4.00 9.94
N ILE A 241 18.80 -3.67 10.65
CA ILE A 241 17.95 -2.50 10.39
C ILE A 241 18.11 -1.43 11.46
N LEU A 242 17.90 -0.18 11.04
CA LEU A 242 17.83 0.97 11.92
C LEU A 242 16.36 1.33 12.13
N VAL A 243 15.86 1.14 13.34
CA VAL A 243 14.49 1.54 13.73
C VAL A 243 14.59 2.35 15.01
N ASN A 244 14.02 3.54 15.00
CA ASN A 244 13.91 4.40 16.17
C ASN A 244 12.55 4.19 16.83
N GLY A 245 12.53 3.67 18.04
CA GLY A 245 11.31 3.40 18.80
C GLY A 245 10.98 1.92 18.93
N ASP A 246 9.87 1.64 19.59
CA ASP A 246 9.35 0.28 19.77
C ASP A 246 8.62 -0.17 18.49
N LYS A 247 9.02 -1.32 17.94
CA LYS A 247 8.47 -1.84 16.69
C LYS A 247 6.97 -2.15 16.79
N ALA A 248 6.53 -2.73 17.91
CA ALA A 248 5.14 -3.07 18.12
C ALA A 248 4.27 -1.82 18.26
N GLU A 249 4.77 -0.79 18.91
CA GLU A 249 4.10 0.52 19.03
C GLU A 249 3.98 1.20 17.65
N LEU A 250 5.05 1.20 16.85
CA LEU A 250 5.05 1.79 15.51
C LEU A 250 4.03 1.09 14.59
N LEU A 251 3.97 -0.25 14.63
CA LEU A 251 2.97 -1.02 13.87
C LEU A 251 1.55 -0.76 14.36
N SER A 252 1.34 -0.73 15.70
CA SER A 252 0.03 -0.44 16.29
C SER A 252 -0.49 0.95 15.89
N ASN A 253 0.39 1.95 15.86
CA ASN A 253 0.04 3.29 15.43
C ASN A 253 -0.29 3.35 13.93
N ALA A 254 0.51 2.67 13.08
CA ALA A 254 0.24 2.56 11.66
C ALA A 254 -1.10 1.84 11.37
N ALA A 255 -1.39 0.75 12.08
CA ALA A 255 -2.67 0.05 11.97
C ALA A 255 -3.86 0.96 12.32
N LYS A 256 -3.77 1.75 13.40
CA LYS A 256 -4.80 2.73 13.78
C LYS A 256 -5.01 3.80 12.71
N VAL A 257 -3.92 4.29 12.11
CA VAL A 257 -3.99 5.30 11.04
C VAL A 257 -4.72 4.72 9.82
N LEU A 258 -4.35 3.52 9.36
CA LEU A 258 -4.99 2.88 8.20
C LEU A 258 -6.46 2.54 8.47
N MET A 259 -6.78 2.03 9.66
CA MET A 259 -8.17 1.79 10.07
C MET A 259 -8.99 3.08 10.05
N SER A 260 -8.49 4.14 10.68
CA SER A 260 -9.19 5.43 10.76
C SER A 260 -9.41 6.08 9.38
N ALA A 261 -8.45 5.89 8.47
CA ALA A 261 -8.51 6.50 7.14
C ALA A 261 -9.39 5.70 6.15
N CYS A 262 -9.45 4.36 6.27
CA CYS A 262 -9.98 3.51 5.20
C CYS A 262 -11.19 2.68 5.61
N ALA A 263 -11.25 2.18 6.86
CA ALA A 263 -12.34 1.31 7.29
C ALA A 263 -13.66 2.07 7.39
N THR A 264 -14.76 1.36 7.08
CA THR A 264 -16.11 1.88 7.25
C THR A 264 -17.01 0.79 7.83
N ASP A 265 -18.29 1.06 8.02
CA ASP A 265 -19.29 0.09 8.42
C ASP A 265 -19.48 -1.05 7.40
N ARG A 266 -19.02 -0.88 6.15
CA ARG A 266 -19.12 -1.87 5.07
C ARG A 266 -17.79 -2.34 4.51
N PHE A 267 -16.66 -1.74 4.88
CA PHE A 267 -15.34 -2.11 4.41
C PHE A 267 -14.39 -2.37 5.57
N ALA A 268 -13.79 -3.56 5.60
CA ALA A 268 -12.87 -3.97 6.64
C ALA A 268 -11.41 -3.76 6.21
N VAL A 269 -10.57 -3.36 7.17
CA VAL A 269 -9.10 -3.38 7.02
C VAL A 269 -8.56 -4.38 8.03
N SER A 270 -8.00 -5.45 7.54
CA SER A 270 -7.59 -6.61 8.32
C SER A 270 -6.10 -6.89 8.15
N PHE A 271 -5.53 -7.70 9.03
CA PHE A 271 -4.09 -7.92 9.09
C PHE A 271 -3.78 -9.40 9.15
N LEU A 272 -2.78 -9.84 8.38
CA LEU A 272 -2.16 -11.15 8.58
C LEU A 272 -1.20 -11.05 9.76
N LYS A 273 -1.32 -11.98 10.72
CA LYS A 273 -0.45 -12.01 11.89
C LYS A 273 0.95 -12.45 11.49
N SER A 274 1.85 -11.50 11.45
CA SER A 274 3.26 -11.70 11.16
C SER A 274 4.18 -11.12 12.25
N ALA A 275 3.64 -10.21 13.09
CA ALA A 275 4.38 -9.59 14.20
C ALA A 275 3.47 -9.35 15.40
N GLU A 276 4.09 -8.99 16.54
CA GLU A 276 3.35 -8.54 17.71
C GLU A 276 3.02 -7.03 17.56
N PHE A 277 1.75 -6.71 17.55
CA PHE A 277 1.22 -5.35 17.65
C PHE A 277 -0.21 -5.41 18.19
N THR A 278 -0.69 -4.29 18.71
CA THR A 278 -2.06 -4.19 19.19
C THR A 278 -3.01 -4.00 18.03
N MET A 279 -3.92 -4.96 17.83
CA MET A 279 -4.98 -4.84 16.82
C MET A 279 -5.81 -3.58 17.07
N PRO A 280 -6.09 -2.79 16.05
CA PRO A 280 -6.96 -1.63 16.17
C PRO A 280 -8.40 -2.06 16.46
N GLU A 281 -9.16 -1.18 17.14
CA GLU A 281 -10.61 -1.35 17.30
C GLU A 281 -11.32 -1.04 15.98
N GLY A 282 -12.48 -1.69 15.75
CA GLY A 282 -13.33 -1.41 14.60
C GLY A 282 -13.54 -2.64 13.71
N ARG A 283 -13.87 -2.40 12.45
CA ARG A 283 -14.18 -3.46 11.48
C ARG A 283 -12.89 -4.06 10.93
N THR A 284 -12.37 -5.06 11.65
CA THR A 284 -11.08 -5.72 11.37
C THR A 284 -11.10 -7.18 11.75
N ARG A 285 -10.29 -7.99 11.09
CA ARG A 285 -10.00 -9.39 11.43
C ARG A 285 -8.49 -9.60 11.53
N MET A 286 -8.10 -10.59 12.33
CA MET A 286 -6.74 -11.14 12.34
C MET A 286 -6.75 -12.42 11.51
N TYR A 287 -5.95 -12.46 10.46
CA TYR A 287 -5.68 -13.66 9.68
C TYR A 287 -4.43 -14.36 10.21
N VAL A 288 -4.44 -15.68 10.22
CA VAL A 288 -3.33 -16.50 10.73
C VAL A 288 -3.07 -17.66 9.79
N GLU A 289 -1.82 -17.85 9.42
CA GLU A 289 -1.36 -18.97 8.58
C GLU A 289 -0.50 -19.96 9.37
N GLY A 290 -0.36 -21.18 8.84
CA GLY A 290 0.62 -22.17 9.30
C GLY A 290 0.36 -22.81 10.65
N MET A 291 -0.86 -22.68 11.20
CA MET A 291 -1.25 -23.35 12.45
C MET A 291 -2.02 -24.63 12.20
N ASP A 292 -1.67 -25.68 12.93
CA ASP A 292 -2.54 -26.86 13.05
C ASP A 292 -3.72 -26.56 14.00
N ALA A 293 -4.71 -27.46 14.02
CA ALA A 293 -5.93 -27.24 14.78
C ALA A 293 -5.73 -27.19 16.31
N LEU A 294 -4.69 -27.83 16.85
CA LEU A 294 -4.35 -27.75 18.27
C LEU A 294 -3.69 -26.40 18.60
N GLN A 295 -2.78 -25.97 17.75
CA GLN A 295 -2.15 -24.66 17.85
C GLN A 295 -3.19 -23.54 17.75
N ALA A 296 -4.14 -23.64 16.81
CA ALA A 296 -5.24 -22.69 16.64
C ALA A 296 -6.11 -22.60 17.90
N ALA A 297 -6.53 -23.74 18.47
CA ALA A 297 -7.31 -23.78 19.69
C ALA A 297 -6.57 -23.21 20.92
N THR A 298 -5.22 -23.34 20.95
CA THR A 298 -4.40 -22.79 22.03
C THR A 298 -4.15 -21.30 21.84
N PHE A 299 -3.98 -20.86 20.61
CA PHE A 299 -3.72 -19.47 20.26
C PHE A 299 -4.95 -18.57 20.42
N ALA A 300 -6.13 -19.04 20.00
CA ALA A 300 -7.34 -18.21 19.97
C ALA A 300 -7.66 -17.49 21.29
N PRO A 301 -7.63 -18.12 22.46
CA PRO A 301 -7.90 -17.44 23.75
C PRO A 301 -6.86 -16.37 24.11
N THR A 302 -5.66 -16.43 23.54
CA THR A 302 -4.53 -15.52 23.82
C THR A 302 -4.30 -14.49 22.73
N SER A 303 -5.05 -14.57 21.63
CA SER A 303 -4.88 -13.71 20.45
C SER A 303 -5.15 -12.22 20.71
N GLY A 304 -5.89 -11.91 21.77
CA GLY A 304 -6.35 -10.53 22.05
C GLY A 304 -7.46 -10.03 21.10
N VAL A 305 -7.97 -10.91 20.22
CA VAL A 305 -9.03 -10.57 19.26
C VAL A 305 -10.39 -10.76 19.92
N PRO A 306 -11.28 -9.75 19.91
CA PRO A 306 -12.64 -9.91 20.39
C PRO A 306 -13.41 -10.83 19.44
N ASP A 307 -14.27 -11.69 19.99
CA ASP A 307 -15.05 -12.67 19.23
C ASP A 307 -14.20 -13.48 18.22
N THR A 308 -13.44 -14.43 18.74
CA THR A 308 -12.52 -15.25 17.95
C THR A 308 -13.21 -16.10 16.87
N ALA A 309 -14.51 -16.37 17.01
CA ALA A 309 -15.24 -17.10 15.98
C ALA A 309 -15.41 -16.29 14.69
N ILE A 310 -15.54 -14.97 14.81
CA ILE A 310 -15.77 -14.05 13.70
C ILE A 310 -14.48 -13.37 13.25
N ASN A 311 -13.71 -12.84 14.22
CA ASN A 311 -12.62 -11.92 13.92
C ASN A 311 -11.23 -12.60 13.84
N LEU A 312 -11.15 -13.90 14.12
CA LEU A 312 -9.94 -14.69 13.92
C LEU A 312 -10.15 -15.65 12.74
N VAL A 313 -9.38 -15.47 11.67
CA VAL A 313 -9.50 -16.24 10.43
C VAL A 313 -8.27 -17.10 10.25
N PHE A 314 -8.45 -18.41 10.13
CA PHE A 314 -7.36 -19.32 9.84
C PHE A 314 -7.27 -19.62 8.34
N LEU A 315 -6.09 -19.38 7.76
CA LEU A 315 -5.75 -19.80 6.41
C LEU A 315 -5.11 -21.19 6.52
N THR A 316 -5.80 -22.22 6.03
CA THR A 316 -5.38 -23.60 6.23
C THR A 316 -5.89 -24.53 5.13
N GLU A 317 -5.04 -25.49 4.75
CA GLU A 317 -5.41 -26.61 3.87
C GLU A 317 -6.10 -27.76 4.64
N LEU A 318 -6.05 -27.73 5.98
CA LEU A 318 -6.49 -28.83 6.83
C LEU A 318 -8.01 -28.85 6.95
N HIS A 319 -8.60 -30.03 6.75
CA HIS A 319 -10.02 -30.31 6.96
C HIS A 319 -10.25 -30.93 8.35
N ASP A 320 -9.96 -30.16 9.42
CA ASP A 320 -10.15 -30.57 10.80
C ASP A 320 -11.34 -29.82 11.40
N THR A 321 -12.30 -30.56 11.97
CA THR A 321 -13.54 -29.99 12.54
C THR A 321 -13.31 -29.04 13.71
N ARG A 322 -12.12 -29.03 14.31
CA ARG A 322 -11.76 -28.06 15.34
C ARG A 322 -11.63 -26.63 14.82
N PHE A 323 -11.45 -26.47 13.50
CA PHE A 323 -11.50 -25.14 12.88
C PHE A 323 -12.94 -24.62 12.68
N ASP A 324 -13.98 -25.47 12.72
CA ASP A 324 -15.36 -25.09 12.39
C ASP A 324 -15.97 -24.06 13.36
N VAL A 325 -15.33 -23.87 14.53
CA VAL A 325 -15.72 -22.83 15.50
C VAL A 325 -15.14 -21.45 15.19
N PHE A 326 -14.27 -21.34 14.20
CA PHE A 326 -13.59 -20.13 13.77
C PHE A 326 -13.98 -19.76 12.34
N SER A 327 -13.60 -18.57 11.93
CA SER A 327 -13.56 -18.19 10.51
C SER A 327 -12.41 -18.93 9.82
N VAL A 328 -12.67 -19.49 8.63
CA VAL A 328 -11.69 -20.32 7.90
C VAL A 328 -11.69 -20.01 6.42
N MET A 329 -10.52 -19.93 5.85
CA MET A 329 -10.32 -19.89 4.41
C MET A 329 -9.36 -20.99 3.96
N ARG A 330 -9.67 -21.64 2.86
CA ARG A 330 -8.90 -22.73 2.27
C ARG A 330 -8.39 -22.36 0.88
N PRO A 331 -7.32 -22.99 0.38
CA PRO A 331 -6.90 -22.75 -0.99
C PRO A 331 -8.01 -23.17 -1.98
N LEU A 332 -8.25 -22.34 -3.01
CA LEU A 332 -9.26 -22.63 -4.02
C LEU A 332 -8.93 -23.91 -4.80
N SER A 333 -7.66 -24.18 -5.04
CA SER A 333 -7.17 -25.40 -5.70
C SER A 333 -7.52 -26.70 -4.97
N GLY A 334 -7.90 -26.63 -3.68
CA GLY A 334 -8.34 -27.77 -2.85
C GLY A 334 -9.87 -27.89 -2.71
N ALA A 335 -10.65 -27.12 -3.44
CA ALA A 335 -12.12 -27.04 -3.32
C ALA A 335 -12.90 -28.19 -3.99
N HIS A 336 -12.33 -29.40 -4.08
CA HIS A 336 -12.94 -30.58 -4.70
C HIS A 336 -13.44 -31.60 -3.68
#